data_71ff713a9ac6b59929e8146ec1c43bb9
#
_entry.id   71ff713a9ac6b59929e8146ec1c43bb9
#
_cell.length_a   1.000
_cell.length_b   1.000
_cell.length_c   1.000
_cell.angle_alpha   90.00
_cell.angle_beta   90.00
_cell.angle_gamma   90.00
#
_symmetry.space_group_name_H-M   'P 1'
#
loop_
_entity.id
_entity.type
_entity.pdbx_description
1 polymer ?
#
loop_
_entity_poly.entity_id
_entity_poly.type
_entity_poly.pdbx_seq_one_letter_code
_entity_poly.pdbx_strand_id
1 'polypeptide(L)'
;VSCALALVAPITARGDAPTSARDDRIDQKLAVWRFDALGIAPELVARLETLFRMELERLARQPMPSRRDIDRQITGDARECTGEDRCLAAIGKKLGVEIIVAGTVGQLGDNYVLTIKSVDVATAKALQKIQSDPLRGQPDELIEGVRVAAYRLLAPDQIHGAIQLQTDLVGAAVLLDDEPRGKTPLPDNGVLGKLRLGKHELAVTAPGYPEPYRDTVEVHFQKVSPVVVRLVPSTQVIGTGKVETVERQPFYTRTWFVIAAGVAAVGLGAAIGYRLGHVGSCHVDPGGSASGC
;
A
#
# COMPACT_ATOMS: atom_id res chain seq x y z
N VAL A 1 33.79 -64.84 33.68
CA VAL A 1 34.11 -63.66 32.88
C VAL A 1 33.10 -63.62 31.74
N SER A 2 31.97 -62.83 31.91
CA SER A 2 30.93 -62.63 30.90
C SER A 2 31.16 -61.30 30.19
N CYS A 3 31.41 -61.39 28.91
CA CYS A 3 31.58 -60.24 28.02
C CYS A 3 30.21 -59.82 27.46
N ALA A 4 29.69 -58.68 27.86
CA ALA A 4 28.47 -58.11 27.29
C ALA A 4 28.81 -57.28 26.04
N LEU A 5 28.33 -57.73 24.87
CA LEU A 5 28.36 -56.98 23.59
C LEU A 5 27.24 -55.94 23.61
N ALA A 6 27.61 -54.68 23.62
CA ALA A 6 26.66 -53.58 23.40
C ALA A 6 26.44 -53.38 21.89
N LEU A 7 25.22 -53.62 21.43
CA LEU A 7 24.75 -53.29 20.06
C LEU A 7 24.51 -51.77 19.99
N VAL A 8 25.33 -51.08 19.19
CA VAL A 8 25.10 -49.68 18.81
C VAL A 8 24.23 -49.69 17.55
N ALA A 9 23.00 -49.25 17.66
CA ALA A 9 22.10 -49.06 16.54
C ALA A 9 22.45 -47.74 15.78
N PRO A 10 22.50 -47.72 14.45
CA PRO A 10 22.74 -46.51 13.69
C PRO A 10 21.47 -45.60 13.76
N ILE A 11 21.66 -44.35 14.18
CA ILE A 11 20.68 -43.30 14.10
C ILE A 11 20.58 -42.91 12.61
N THR A 12 19.54 -43.38 11.91
CA THR A 12 19.20 -42.85 10.60
C THR A 12 18.61 -41.47 10.77
N ALA A 13 19.40 -40.43 10.44
CA ALA A 13 18.91 -39.08 10.26
C ALA A 13 17.88 -39.10 9.10
N ARG A 14 16.60 -38.92 9.46
CA ARG A 14 15.55 -38.62 8.49
C ARG A 14 15.85 -37.21 7.97
N GLY A 15 16.43 -37.14 6.78
CA GLY A 15 16.49 -35.89 6.05
C GLY A 15 15.05 -35.44 5.76
N ASP A 16 14.67 -34.32 6.31
CA ASP A 16 13.44 -33.64 5.90
C ASP A 16 13.54 -33.40 4.40
N ALA A 17 12.66 -34.06 3.66
CA ALA A 17 12.50 -33.78 2.23
C ALA A 17 12.15 -32.28 2.08
N PRO A 18 12.72 -31.59 1.09
CA PRO A 18 12.38 -30.19 0.86
C PRO A 18 10.87 -30.12 0.67
N THR A 19 10.23 -29.32 1.52
CA THR A 19 8.80 -29.00 1.43
C THR A 19 8.55 -28.57 -0.01
N SER A 20 7.85 -29.38 -0.78
CA SER A 20 7.50 -29.04 -2.16
C SER A 20 6.86 -27.68 -2.16
N ALA A 21 7.46 -26.74 -2.90
CA ALA A 21 6.86 -25.43 -3.09
C ALA A 21 5.39 -25.65 -3.43
N ARG A 22 4.49 -25.16 -2.56
CA ARG A 22 3.06 -25.28 -2.78
C ARG A 22 2.79 -24.59 -4.12
N ASP A 23 2.30 -25.34 -5.09
CA ASP A 23 1.88 -24.79 -6.38
C ASP A 23 0.61 -23.98 -6.13
N ASP A 24 0.79 -22.67 -5.90
CA ASP A 24 -0.30 -21.72 -5.56
C ASP A 24 -1.13 -21.34 -6.79
N ARG A 25 -0.98 -22.06 -7.91
CA ARG A 25 -1.77 -21.83 -9.12
C ARG A 25 -3.19 -22.35 -8.99
N ILE A 26 -4.11 -21.65 -9.66
CA ILE A 26 -5.55 -21.91 -9.62
C ILE A 26 -5.92 -23.03 -10.59
N ASP A 27 -6.62 -24.04 -10.07
CA ASP A 27 -7.05 -25.21 -10.86
C ASP A 27 -8.27 -24.91 -11.76
N GLN A 28 -9.06 -23.87 -11.43
CA GLN A 28 -10.27 -23.51 -12.13
C GLN A 28 -9.98 -23.03 -13.55
N LYS A 29 -10.82 -23.43 -14.51
CA LYS A 29 -10.76 -22.95 -15.88
C LYS A 29 -11.26 -21.51 -15.98
N LEU A 30 -10.39 -20.65 -16.49
CA LEU A 30 -10.61 -19.20 -16.57
C LEU A 30 -10.71 -18.72 -18.03
N ALA A 31 -11.51 -17.70 -18.26
CA ALA A 31 -11.47 -16.90 -19.49
C ALA A 31 -11.59 -15.43 -19.18
N VAL A 32 -10.90 -14.60 -19.97
CA VAL A 32 -11.11 -13.16 -19.95
C VAL A 32 -11.98 -12.80 -21.15
N TRP A 33 -13.14 -12.21 -20.91
CA TRP A 33 -14.05 -11.79 -21.98
C TRP A 33 -13.45 -10.64 -22.77
N ARG A 34 -13.56 -9.44 -22.27
CA ARG A 34 -12.94 -8.23 -22.84
C ARG A 34 -12.85 -7.14 -21.79
N PHE A 35 -12.06 -6.13 -22.12
CA PHE A 35 -12.04 -4.89 -21.38
C PHE A 35 -12.72 -3.80 -22.21
N ASP A 36 -13.65 -3.10 -21.58
CA ASP A 36 -14.37 -1.98 -22.20
C ASP A 36 -13.64 -0.66 -21.90
N ALA A 37 -13.64 0.22 -22.89
CA ALA A 37 -13.00 1.54 -22.81
C ALA A 37 -14.04 2.61 -22.46
N LEU A 38 -13.82 3.38 -21.39
CA LEU A 38 -14.65 4.52 -20.99
C LEU A 38 -13.83 5.82 -21.05
N GLY A 39 -14.00 6.59 -22.10
CA GLY A 39 -13.28 7.87 -22.27
C GLY A 39 -11.79 7.75 -22.53
N ILE A 40 -11.31 6.60 -22.99
CA ILE A 40 -9.89 6.27 -23.21
C ILE A 40 -9.75 5.59 -24.58
N ALA A 41 -8.55 5.69 -25.16
CA ALA A 41 -8.24 5.07 -26.44
C ALA A 41 -8.37 3.54 -26.37
N PRO A 42 -9.18 2.89 -27.24
CA PRO A 42 -9.38 1.44 -27.22
C PRO A 42 -8.10 0.63 -27.37
N GLU A 43 -7.11 1.16 -28.09
CA GLU A 43 -5.82 0.52 -28.32
C GLU A 43 -5.03 0.36 -27.01
N LEU A 44 -5.10 1.36 -26.13
CA LEU A 44 -4.47 1.27 -24.80
C LEU A 44 -5.17 0.19 -23.96
N VAL A 45 -6.51 0.16 -23.97
CA VAL A 45 -7.29 -0.86 -23.24
C VAL A 45 -6.96 -2.26 -23.75
N ALA A 46 -6.83 -2.47 -25.06
CA ALA A 46 -6.44 -3.75 -25.63
C ALA A 46 -5.05 -4.22 -25.19
N ARG A 47 -4.09 -3.29 -25.04
CA ARG A 47 -2.75 -3.59 -24.51
C ARG A 47 -2.82 -3.98 -23.04
N LEU A 48 -3.58 -3.26 -22.22
CA LEU A 48 -3.77 -3.55 -20.79
C LEU A 48 -4.51 -4.90 -20.60
N GLU A 49 -5.52 -5.19 -21.43
CA GLU A 49 -6.19 -6.50 -21.46
C GLU A 49 -5.19 -7.63 -21.78
N THR A 50 -4.35 -7.43 -22.79
CA THR A 50 -3.33 -8.42 -23.15
C THR A 50 -2.38 -8.71 -22.00
N LEU A 51 -1.88 -7.66 -21.33
CA LEU A 51 -1.03 -7.81 -20.17
C LEU A 51 -1.76 -8.54 -19.02
N PHE A 52 -3.01 -8.17 -18.77
CA PHE A 52 -3.82 -8.83 -17.75
C PHE A 52 -4.00 -10.33 -18.03
N ARG A 53 -4.27 -10.71 -19.28
CA ARG A 53 -4.34 -12.12 -19.70
C ARG A 53 -3.03 -12.86 -19.42
N MET A 54 -1.90 -12.26 -19.76
CA MET A 54 -0.57 -12.86 -19.53
C MET A 54 -0.31 -13.11 -18.03
N GLU A 55 -0.72 -12.16 -17.16
CA GLU A 55 -0.57 -12.35 -15.71
C GLU A 55 -1.52 -13.43 -15.18
N LEU A 56 -2.76 -13.49 -15.67
CA LEU A 56 -3.68 -14.56 -15.29
C LEU A 56 -3.19 -15.95 -15.77
N GLU A 57 -2.61 -16.05 -16.96
CA GLU A 57 -2.03 -17.30 -17.47
C GLU A 57 -0.89 -17.83 -16.59
N ARG A 58 -0.12 -16.94 -15.95
CA ARG A 58 0.89 -17.34 -14.96
C ARG A 58 0.28 -17.93 -13.69
N LEU A 59 -0.89 -17.44 -13.28
CA LEU A 59 -1.60 -17.86 -12.08
C LEU A 59 -2.51 -19.07 -12.33
N ALA A 60 -2.95 -19.27 -13.56
CA ALA A 60 -3.80 -20.39 -13.94
C ALA A 60 -2.97 -21.66 -14.17
N ARG A 61 -3.48 -22.82 -13.71
CA ARG A 61 -2.90 -24.12 -14.03
C ARG A 61 -3.40 -24.65 -15.37
N GLN A 62 -4.61 -24.30 -15.73
CA GLN A 62 -5.26 -24.69 -16.98
C GLN A 62 -5.04 -23.62 -18.06
N PRO A 63 -4.82 -24.01 -19.33
CA PRO A 63 -4.67 -23.06 -20.42
C PRO A 63 -5.95 -22.25 -20.61
N MET A 64 -5.80 -20.93 -20.80
CA MET A 64 -6.93 -20.05 -21.06
C MET A 64 -7.23 -19.94 -22.56
N PRO A 65 -8.51 -19.82 -22.97
CA PRO A 65 -8.84 -19.55 -24.36
C PRO A 65 -8.27 -18.20 -24.82
N SER A 66 -7.60 -18.21 -25.97
CA SER A 66 -7.06 -16.99 -26.56
C SER A 66 -8.18 -16.05 -27.01
N ARG A 67 -7.87 -14.75 -27.20
CA ARG A 67 -8.83 -13.79 -27.74
C ARG A 67 -9.43 -14.27 -29.07
N ARG A 68 -8.60 -14.82 -29.96
CA ARG A 68 -9.03 -15.36 -31.26
C ARG A 68 -9.97 -16.53 -31.13
N ASP A 69 -9.77 -17.39 -30.14
CA ASP A 69 -10.65 -18.54 -29.89
C ASP A 69 -12.00 -18.07 -29.37
N ILE A 70 -12.01 -17.11 -28.48
CA ILE A 70 -13.23 -16.47 -27.98
C ILE A 70 -14.01 -15.81 -29.11
N ASP A 71 -13.35 -15.01 -29.95
CA ASP A 71 -13.98 -14.30 -31.06
C ASP A 71 -14.56 -15.25 -32.13
N ARG A 72 -13.98 -16.47 -32.28
CA ARG A 72 -14.51 -17.52 -33.15
C ARG A 72 -15.73 -18.23 -32.58
N GLN A 73 -15.74 -18.47 -31.27
CA GLN A 73 -16.79 -19.25 -30.59
C GLN A 73 -17.99 -18.39 -30.22
N ILE A 74 -17.77 -17.12 -29.93
CA ILE A 74 -18.81 -16.19 -29.49
C ILE A 74 -19.24 -15.34 -30.67
N THR A 75 -20.46 -15.60 -31.17
CA THR A 75 -21.04 -14.92 -32.33
C THR A 75 -22.44 -14.39 -32.02
N GLY A 76 -22.96 -13.50 -32.85
CA GLY A 76 -24.30 -12.92 -32.70
C GLY A 76 -24.43 -12.04 -31.46
N ASP A 77 -25.62 -11.98 -30.88
CA ASP A 77 -26.00 -11.12 -29.74
C ASP A 77 -25.12 -11.30 -28.52
N ALA A 78 -24.48 -12.47 -28.36
CA ALA A 78 -23.54 -12.69 -27.27
C ALA A 78 -22.30 -11.80 -27.32
N ARG A 79 -21.97 -11.22 -28.48
CA ARG A 79 -20.90 -10.21 -28.63
C ARG A 79 -21.24 -8.86 -28.04
N GLU A 80 -22.53 -8.56 -27.91
CA GLU A 80 -23.02 -7.27 -27.37
C GLU A 80 -23.04 -7.26 -25.83
N CYS A 81 -22.57 -8.36 -25.19
CA CYS A 81 -22.52 -8.45 -23.74
C CYS A 81 -21.65 -7.33 -23.14
N THR A 82 -22.27 -6.46 -22.35
CA THR A 82 -21.65 -5.31 -21.70
C THR A 82 -21.24 -5.61 -20.25
N GLY A 83 -21.13 -6.89 -19.92
CA GLY A 83 -20.59 -7.31 -18.64
C GLY A 83 -21.62 -7.66 -17.56
N GLU A 84 -22.90 -7.85 -17.90
CA GLU A 84 -23.89 -8.38 -16.95
C GLU A 84 -23.56 -9.84 -16.57
N ASP A 85 -23.78 -10.19 -15.30
CA ASP A 85 -23.39 -11.49 -14.74
C ASP A 85 -23.98 -12.67 -15.53
N ARG A 86 -25.27 -12.60 -15.86
CA ARG A 86 -25.95 -13.64 -16.63
C ARG A 86 -25.42 -13.80 -18.05
N CYS A 87 -25.12 -12.68 -18.68
CA CYS A 87 -24.55 -12.64 -20.03
C CYS A 87 -23.14 -13.22 -20.03
N LEU A 88 -22.27 -12.80 -19.09
CA LEU A 88 -20.93 -13.33 -18.93
C LEU A 88 -20.98 -14.84 -18.64
N ALA A 89 -21.85 -15.30 -17.75
CA ALA A 89 -22.00 -16.72 -17.45
C ALA A 89 -22.41 -17.53 -18.69
N ALA A 90 -23.32 -16.98 -19.54
CA ALA A 90 -23.71 -17.64 -20.80
C ALA A 90 -22.52 -17.79 -21.76
N ILE A 91 -21.66 -16.77 -21.85
CA ILE A 91 -20.40 -16.80 -22.62
C ILE A 91 -19.46 -17.86 -22.01
N GLY A 92 -19.26 -17.84 -20.69
CA GLY A 92 -18.42 -18.80 -19.99
C GLY A 92 -18.83 -20.24 -20.22
N LYS A 93 -20.14 -20.53 -20.24
CA LYS A 93 -20.69 -21.85 -20.59
C LYS A 93 -20.32 -22.29 -22.01
N LYS A 94 -20.41 -21.36 -22.99
CA LYS A 94 -20.01 -21.67 -24.37
C LYS A 94 -18.52 -21.94 -24.50
N LEU A 95 -17.69 -21.25 -23.70
CA LEU A 95 -16.24 -21.44 -23.67
C LEU A 95 -15.78 -22.64 -22.84
N GLY A 96 -16.67 -23.26 -22.07
CA GLY A 96 -16.37 -24.40 -21.20
C GLY A 96 -15.46 -24.04 -20.03
N VAL A 97 -15.58 -22.81 -19.51
CA VAL A 97 -14.83 -22.32 -18.36
C VAL A 97 -15.70 -22.21 -17.10
N GLU A 98 -15.06 -22.21 -15.95
CA GLU A 98 -15.73 -22.12 -14.64
C GLU A 98 -15.87 -20.67 -14.16
N ILE A 99 -14.86 -19.84 -14.48
CA ILE A 99 -14.84 -18.42 -14.14
C ILE A 99 -14.62 -17.59 -15.40
N ILE A 100 -15.43 -16.58 -15.57
CA ILE A 100 -15.23 -15.58 -16.63
C ILE A 100 -14.96 -14.21 -16.03
N VAL A 101 -13.97 -13.54 -16.57
CA VAL A 101 -13.51 -12.22 -16.12
C VAL A 101 -13.81 -11.18 -17.19
N ALA A 102 -14.35 -10.05 -16.79
CA ALA A 102 -14.52 -8.86 -17.63
C ALA A 102 -13.91 -7.66 -16.93
N GLY A 103 -13.43 -6.70 -17.70
CA GLY A 103 -12.82 -5.47 -17.20
C GLY A 103 -13.36 -4.23 -17.85
N THR A 104 -13.16 -3.11 -17.20
CA THR A 104 -13.43 -1.77 -17.74
C THR A 104 -12.27 -0.87 -17.35
N VAL A 105 -11.75 -0.11 -18.31
CA VAL A 105 -10.76 0.93 -18.05
C VAL A 105 -11.41 2.27 -18.35
N GLY A 106 -11.52 3.10 -17.31
CA GLY A 106 -12.09 4.44 -17.40
C GLY A 106 -11.03 5.50 -17.18
N GLN A 107 -11.17 6.64 -17.83
CA GLN A 107 -10.40 7.84 -17.57
C GLN A 107 -11.25 8.83 -16.78
N LEU A 108 -10.68 9.36 -15.69
CA LEU A 108 -11.27 10.39 -14.86
C LEU A 108 -10.25 11.53 -14.68
N GLY A 109 -10.38 12.59 -15.50
CA GLY A 109 -9.34 13.61 -15.60
C GLY A 109 -8.04 13.02 -16.13
N ASP A 110 -6.94 13.23 -15.40
CA ASP A 110 -5.61 12.71 -15.74
C ASP A 110 -5.36 11.30 -15.16
N ASN A 111 -6.35 10.73 -14.47
CA ASN A 111 -6.22 9.43 -13.83
C ASN A 111 -6.99 8.35 -14.59
N TYR A 112 -6.50 7.12 -14.47
CA TYR A 112 -7.13 5.93 -15.01
C TYR A 112 -7.60 5.04 -13.87
N VAL A 113 -8.75 4.42 -14.04
CA VAL A 113 -9.32 3.47 -13.09
C VAL A 113 -9.62 2.17 -13.81
N LEU A 114 -9.05 1.09 -13.30
CA LEU A 114 -9.28 -0.26 -13.79
C LEU A 114 -10.30 -0.94 -12.88
N THR A 115 -11.42 -1.36 -13.43
CA THR A 115 -12.42 -2.17 -12.73
C THR A 115 -12.46 -3.56 -13.36
N ILE A 116 -12.30 -4.60 -12.54
CA ILE A 116 -12.34 -5.99 -12.98
C ILE A 116 -13.41 -6.73 -12.19
N LYS A 117 -14.16 -7.55 -12.90
CA LYS A 117 -15.18 -8.40 -12.32
C LYS A 117 -14.99 -9.85 -12.75
N SER A 118 -15.03 -10.78 -11.79
CA SER A 118 -15.11 -12.21 -12.05
C SER A 118 -16.50 -12.73 -11.76
N VAL A 119 -16.98 -13.63 -12.58
CA VAL A 119 -18.31 -14.25 -12.48
C VAL A 119 -18.16 -15.76 -12.49
N ASP A 120 -18.80 -16.40 -11.55
CA ASP A 120 -18.97 -17.86 -11.52
C ASP A 120 -19.98 -18.27 -12.59
N VAL A 121 -19.53 -19.13 -13.48
CA VAL A 121 -20.32 -19.53 -14.67
C VAL A 121 -21.50 -20.44 -14.29
N ALA A 122 -21.37 -21.24 -13.24
CA ALA A 122 -22.40 -22.18 -12.82
C ALA A 122 -23.57 -21.45 -12.16
N THR A 123 -23.28 -20.51 -11.28
CA THR A 123 -24.29 -19.76 -10.50
C THR A 123 -24.75 -18.46 -11.16
N ALA A 124 -24.02 -17.99 -12.18
CA ALA A 124 -24.21 -16.69 -12.84
C ALA A 124 -24.19 -15.52 -11.83
N LYS A 125 -23.30 -15.58 -10.83
CA LYS A 125 -23.11 -14.54 -9.81
C LYS A 125 -21.68 -14.02 -9.86
N ALA A 126 -21.54 -12.73 -9.59
CA ALA A 126 -20.22 -12.14 -9.39
C ALA A 126 -19.56 -12.78 -8.16
N LEU A 127 -18.33 -13.27 -8.33
CA LEU A 127 -17.45 -13.73 -7.25
C LEU A 127 -16.74 -12.57 -6.62
N GLN A 128 -16.17 -11.72 -7.47
CA GLN A 128 -15.38 -10.57 -7.01
C GLN A 128 -15.53 -9.38 -7.97
N LYS A 129 -15.49 -8.18 -7.42
CA LYS A 129 -15.33 -6.95 -8.15
C LYS A 129 -14.18 -6.15 -7.53
N ILE A 130 -13.16 -5.87 -8.32
CA ILE A 130 -11.96 -5.15 -7.91
C ILE A 130 -11.89 -3.85 -8.67
N GLN A 131 -11.54 -2.79 -7.95
CA GLN A 131 -11.24 -1.50 -8.53
C GLN A 131 -9.82 -1.12 -8.13
N SER A 132 -9.02 -0.64 -9.09
CA SER A 132 -7.71 -0.08 -8.80
C SER A 132 -7.83 1.27 -8.11
N ASP A 133 -6.78 1.62 -7.38
CA ASP A 133 -6.56 3.02 -7.03
C ASP A 133 -6.39 3.85 -8.31
N PRO A 134 -6.64 5.17 -8.28
CA PRO A 134 -6.44 6.02 -9.45
C PRO A 134 -4.97 5.99 -9.91
N LEU A 135 -4.74 5.60 -11.16
CA LEU A 135 -3.42 5.49 -11.79
C LEU A 135 -3.16 6.75 -12.63
N ARG A 136 -1.97 7.33 -12.57
CA ARG A 136 -1.63 8.59 -13.25
C ARG A 136 -1.34 8.45 -14.75
N GLY A 137 -1.47 7.26 -15.30
CA GLY A 137 -1.25 7.00 -16.71
C GLY A 137 0.21 6.86 -17.12
N GLN A 138 1.15 6.86 -16.18
CA GLN A 138 2.54 6.49 -16.48
C GLN A 138 2.60 5.02 -16.87
N PRO A 139 3.38 4.64 -17.90
CA PRO A 139 3.40 3.26 -18.38
C PRO A 139 3.70 2.23 -17.30
N ASP A 140 4.68 2.50 -16.44
CA ASP A 140 5.07 1.58 -15.36
C ASP A 140 3.98 1.43 -14.31
N GLU A 141 3.27 2.49 -13.99
CA GLU A 141 2.16 2.51 -13.05
C GLU A 141 0.94 1.74 -13.58
N LEU A 142 0.61 1.92 -14.87
CA LEU A 142 -0.45 1.17 -15.53
C LEU A 142 -0.14 -0.33 -15.59
N ILE A 143 1.11 -0.69 -15.92
CA ILE A 143 1.58 -2.08 -15.94
C ILE A 143 1.48 -2.69 -14.54
N GLU A 144 1.97 -2.00 -13.52
CA GLU A 144 1.90 -2.45 -12.13
C GLU A 144 0.45 -2.58 -11.67
N GLY A 145 -0.41 -1.60 -11.96
CA GLY A 145 -1.83 -1.62 -11.62
C GLY A 145 -2.57 -2.82 -12.21
N VAL A 146 -2.32 -3.14 -13.47
CA VAL A 146 -2.90 -4.33 -14.14
C VAL A 146 -2.41 -5.63 -13.51
N ARG A 147 -1.11 -5.73 -13.21
CA ARG A 147 -0.52 -6.90 -12.55
C ARG A 147 -1.12 -7.09 -11.15
N VAL A 148 -1.12 -6.05 -10.34
CA VAL A 148 -1.73 -6.07 -9.00
C VAL A 148 -3.20 -6.47 -9.07
N ALA A 149 -3.95 -5.97 -10.05
CA ALA A 149 -5.36 -6.32 -10.21
C ALA A 149 -5.57 -7.82 -10.55
N ALA A 150 -4.70 -8.40 -11.40
CA ALA A 150 -4.73 -9.82 -11.69
C ALA A 150 -4.47 -10.68 -10.43
N TYR A 151 -3.47 -10.30 -9.63
CA TYR A 151 -3.16 -11.00 -8.38
C TYR A 151 -4.23 -10.77 -7.30
N ARG A 152 -4.81 -9.58 -7.18
CA ARG A 152 -5.95 -9.34 -6.27
C ARG A 152 -7.13 -10.25 -6.56
N LEU A 153 -7.32 -10.59 -7.84
CA LEU A 153 -8.42 -11.44 -8.26
C LEU A 153 -8.21 -12.91 -7.88
N LEU A 154 -6.98 -13.41 -8.01
CA LEU A 154 -6.71 -14.84 -7.96
C LEU A 154 -5.75 -15.25 -6.84
N ALA A 155 -4.81 -14.42 -6.46
CA ALA A 155 -3.75 -14.73 -5.51
C ALA A 155 -3.40 -13.54 -4.61
N PRO A 156 -4.37 -13.03 -3.81
CA PRO A 156 -4.18 -11.83 -3.00
C PRO A 156 -3.01 -11.94 -2.01
N ASP A 157 -2.72 -13.13 -1.53
CA ASP A 157 -1.63 -13.39 -0.58
C ASP A 157 -0.23 -13.21 -1.20
N GLN A 158 -0.13 -13.18 -2.53
CA GLN A 158 1.12 -12.96 -3.26
C GLN A 158 1.38 -11.49 -3.58
N ILE A 159 0.51 -10.58 -3.14
CA ILE A 159 0.66 -9.14 -3.39
C ILE A 159 1.57 -8.54 -2.33
N HIS A 160 2.85 -8.54 -2.62
CA HIS A 160 3.87 -7.95 -1.77
C HIS A 160 5.08 -7.48 -2.58
N GLY A 161 5.87 -6.61 -1.98
CA GLY A 161 7.18 -6.23 -2.45
C GLY A 161 8.22 -6.39 -1.36
N ALA A 162 9.39 -5.78 -1.54
CA ALA A 162 10.49 -5.84 -0.60
C ALA A 162 11.30 -4.55 -0.58
N ILE A 163 11.97 -4.27 0.54
CA ILE A 163 12.99 -3.23 0.68
C ILE A 163 14.31 -3.91 0.91
N GLN A 164 15.36 -3.48 0.22
CA GLN A 164 16.73 -3.90 0.49
C GLN A 164 17.48 -2.78 1.20
N LEU A 165 17.80 -3.00 2.45
CA LEU A 165 18.61 -2.09 3.25
C LEU A 165 20.09 -2.30 2.98
N GLN A 166 20.77 -1.27 2.52
CA GLN A 166 22.22 -1.26 2.30
C GLN A 166 22.86 -0.30 3.31
N THR A 167 23.69 -0.83 4.20
CA THR A 167 24.42 -0.03 5.21
C THR A 167 25.67 -0.77 5.67
N ASP A 168 26.71 0.00 5.97
CA ASP A 168 27.97 -0.52 6.56
C ASP A 168 27.89 -0.56 8.11
N LEU A 169 26.79 -0.10 8.70
CA LEU A 169 26.63 -0.03 10.16
C LEU A 169 26.31 -1.40 10.73
N VAL A 170 27.03 -1.77 11.80
CA VAL A 170 26.79 -3.00 12.56
C VAL A 170 26.05 -2.66 13.86
N GLY A 171 25.02 -3.44 14.17
CA GLY A 171 24.23 -3.27 15.40
C GLY A 171 23.23 -2.12 15.38
N ALA A 172 23.01 -1.48 14.21
CA ALA A 172 21.99 -0.48 14.06
C ALA A 172 20.59 -1.10 14.13
N ALA A 173 19.71 -0.52 14.93
CA ALA A 173 18.33 -0.96 15.02
C ALA A 173 17.51 -0.43 13.84
N VAL A 174 16.76 -1.32 13.20
CA VAL A 174 15.93 -1.03 12.03
C VAL A 174 14.46 -1.12 12.42
N LEU A 175 13.71 -0.06 12.17
CA LEU A 175 12.26 0.00 12.32
C LEU A 175 11.63 0.24 10.94
N LEU A 176 10.52 -0.40 10.69
CA LEU A 176 9.68 -0.19 9.52
C LEU A 176 8.24 0.01 10.01
N ASP A 177 7.66 1.17 9.71
CA ASP A 177 6.34 1.58 10.22
C ASP A 177 6.26 1.50 11.75
N ASP A 178 7.31 1.98 12.43
CA ASP A 178 7.52 1.90 13.90
C ASP A 178 7.65 0.48 14.46
N GLU A 179 7.57 -0.56 13.64
CA GLU A 179 7.79 -1.94 14.07
C GLU A 179 9.27 -2.33 13.98
N PRO A 180 9.86 -2.94 15.03
CA PRO A 180 11.24 -3.39 15.00
C PRO A 180 11.41 -4.58 14.03
N ARG A 181 12.34 -4.44 13.07
CA ARG A 181 12.68 -5.49 12.09
C ARG A 181 14.00 -6.19 12.40
N GLY A 182 14.74 -5.72 13.39
CA GLY A 182 16.00 -6.33 13.83
C GLY A 182 17.14 -5.33 13.89
N LYS A 183 18.35 -5.88 13.91
CA LYS A 183 19.60 -5.09 13.90
C LYS A 183 20.46 -5.48 12.71
N THR A 184 21.22 -4.51 12.21
CA THR A 184 22.16 -4.74 11.11
C THR A 184 23.39 -5.55 11.56
N PRO A 185 23.95 -6.46 10.70
CA PRO A 185 23.41 -6.82 9.40
C PRO A 185 22.11 -7.64 9.51
N LEU A 186 21.11 -7.26 8.70
CA LEU A 186 19.88 -8.03 8.61
C LEU A 186 20.10 -9.34 7.84
N PRO A 187 19.28 -10.39 8.08
CA PRO A 187 19.31 -11.61 7.28
C PRO A 187 18.98 -11.30 5.80
N ASP A 188 19.16 -12.30 4.93
CA ASP A 188 18.83 -12.23 3.50
C ASP A 188 19.46 -11.02 2.79
N ASN A 189 20.72 -10.71 3.08
CA ASN A 189 21.43 -9.55 2.53
C ASN A 189 20.72 -8.20 2.74
N GLY A 190 20.05 -8.05 3.87
CA GLY A 190 19.33 -6.81 4.20
C GLY A 190 17.96 -6.68 3.55
N VAL A 191 17.39 -7.78 3.03
CA VAL A 191 16.07 -7.76 2.38
C VAL A 191 14.96 -7.93 3.40
N LEU A 192 14.11 -6.91 3.51
CA LEU A 192 12.85 -6.94 4.23
C LEU A 192 11.74 -7.30 3.22
N GLY A 193 11.35 -8.58 3.20
CA GLY A 193 10.39 -9.12 2.24
C GLY A 193 8.95 -9.13 2.74
N LYS A 194 8.01 -9.52 1.85
CA LYS A 194 6.58 -9.65 2.13
C LYS A 194 5.94 -8.38 2.69
N LEU A 195 6.37 -7.23 2.20
CA LEU A 195 5.82 -5.93 2.57
C LEU A 195 4.58 -5.61 1.73
N ARG A 196 3.62 -4.92 2.32
CA ARG A 196 2.47 -4.38 1.59
C ARG A 196 2.95 -3.39 0.52
N LEU A 197 2.14 -3.19 -0.51
CA LEU A 197 2.44 -2.16 -1.50
C LEU A 197 2.13 -0.78 -0.95
N GLY A 198 2.90 0.21 -1.39
CA GLY A 198 2.72 1.61 -1.01
C GLY A 198 3.88 2.16 -0.19
N LYS A 199 3.63 3.24 0.53
CA LYS A 199 4.63 3.98 1.29
C LYS A 199 4.82 3.37 2.66
N HIS A 200 6.10 3.15 3.03
CA HIS A 200 6.53 2.67 4.34
C HIS A 200 7.53 3.65 4.94
N GLU A 201 7.45 3.89 6.23
CA GLU A 201 8.41 4.70 6.96
C GLU A 201 9.55 3.83 7.48
N LEU A 202 10.77 4.06 6.97
CA LEU A 202 11.98 3.37 7.41
C LEU A 202 12.75 4.27 8.38
N ALA A 203 13.04 3.77 9.57
CA ALA A 203 13.91 4.44 10.52
C ALA A 203 15.07 3.53 10.92
N VAL A 204 16.29 4.09 10.96
CA VAL A 204 17.49 3.36 11.38
C VAL A 204 18.22 4.17 12.43
N THR A 205 18.51 3.54 13.58
CA THR A 205 19.20 4.15 14.70
C THR A 205 20.44 3.34 15.05
N ALA A 206 21.56 4.01 15.33
CA ALA A 206 22.79 3.33 15.73
C ALA A 206 23.44 4.03 16.92
N PRO A 207 24.10 3.29 17.84
CA PRO A 207 24.87 3.87 18.93
C PRO A 207 25.98 4.78 18.37
N GLY A 208 26.15 5.96 18.95
CA GLY A 208 27.16 6.94 18.49
C GLY A 208 26.67 7.88 17.36
N TYR A 209 25.45 7.70 16.90
CA TYR A 209 24.81 8.55 15.90
C TYR A 209 23.60 9.24 16.53
N PRO A 210 23.63 10.55 16.79
CA PRO A 210 22.58 11.24 17.54
C PRO A 210 21.27 11.39 16.77
N GLU A 211 21.36 11.41 15.44
CA GLU A 211 20.21 11.57 14.57
C GLU A 211 19.86 10.25 13.88
N PRO A 212 18.63 9.78 14.01
CA PRO A 212 18.16 8.61 13.27
C PRO A 212 18.05 8.94 11.77
N TYR A 213 18.37 7.97 10.93
CA TYR A 213 17.95 8.01 9.53
C TYR A 213 16.45 7.78 9.48
N ARG A 214 15.74 8.61 8.73
CA ARG A 214 14.30 8.42 8.43
C ARG A 214 14.06 8.71 6.97
N ASP A 215 13.33 7.82 6.31
CA ASP A 215 12.95 7.96 4.91
C ASP A 215 11.63 7.27 4.65
N THR A 216 10.89 7.76 3.65
CA THR A 216 9.67 7.13 3.18
C THR A 216 9.97 6.36 1.90
N VAL A 217 9.90 5.04 1.99
CA VAL A 217 10.22 4.13 0.88
C VAL A 217 8.92 3.62 0.26
N GLU A 218 8.82 3.76 -1.06
CA GLU A 218 7.69 3.20 -1.80
C GLU A 218 7.99 1.76 -2.22
N VAL A 219 7.11 0.84 -1.80
CA VAL A 219 7.19 -0.59 -2.09
C VAL A 219 6.28 -0.91 -3.28
N HIS A 220 6.87 -1.43 -4.34
CA HIS A 220 6.20 -1.82 -5.56
C HIS A 220 6.01 -3.34 -5.66
N PHE A 221 5.02 -3.74 -6.45
CA PHE A 221 4.67 -5.14 -6.62
C PHE A 221 5.83 -5.97 -7.21
N GLN A 222 6.21 -7.03 -6.48
CA GLN A 222 7.30 -7.96 -6.85
C GLN A 222 8.63 -7.26 -7.19
N LYS A 223 8.85 -6.05 -6.67
CA LYS A 223 10.12 -5.32 -6.80
C LYS A 223 10.83 -5.25 -5.46
N VAL A 224 12.15 -5.12 -5.52
CA VAL A 224 12.99 -4.83 -4.37
C VAL A 224 13.42 -3.38 -4.48
N SER A 225 12.98 -2.53 -3.53
CA SER A 225 13.36 -1.12 -3.46
C SER A 225 14.66 -0.99 -2.67
N PRO A 226 15.80 -0.62 -3.30
CA PRO A 226 17.06 -0.46 -2.59
C PRO A 226 17.08 0.86 -1.81
N VAL A 227 17.51 0.81 -0.55
CA VAL A 227 17.70 1.98 0.32
C VAL A 227 19.10 1.96 0.88
N VAL A 228 19.85 3.03 0.61
CA VAL A 228 21.20 3.22 1.15
C VAL A 228 21.13 4.11 2.38
N VAL A 229 21.42 3.53 3.54
CA VAL A 229 21.41 4.26 4.81
C VAL A 229 22.82 4.76 5.14
N ARG A 230 22.94 6.06 5.30
CA ARG A 230 24.17 6.73 5.78
C ARG A 230 23.82 7.58 6.99
N LEU A 231 24.42 7.26 8.13
CA LEU A 231 24.33 8.07 9.32
C LEU A 231 25.57 8.93 9.46
N VAL A 232 25.40 10.16 9.92
CA VAL A 232 26.51 11.07 10.20
C VAL A 232 26.91 10.88 11.67
N PRO A 233 28.14 10.44 11.95
CA PRO A 233 28.60 10.33 13.34
C PRO A 233 28.62 11.71 13.99
N SER A 234 28.24 11.79 15.27
CA SER A 234 28.50 13.00 16.04
C SER A 234 30.00 13.18 16.11
N THR A 235 30.53 14.17 15.42
CA THR A 235 31.90 14.63 15.64
C THR A 235 31.89 15.25 17.02
N GLN A 236 32.23 14.46 18.05
CA GLN A 236 32.64 15.05 19.30
C GLN A 236 33.95 15.77 18.99
N VAL A 237 33.86 17.07 18.78
CA VAL A 237 35.03 17.94 18.87
C VAL A 237 35.49 17.83 20.33
N ILE A 238 36.46 16.96 20.59
CA ILE A 238 37.23 17.00 21.83
C ILE A 238 38.07 18.28 21.75
N GLY A 239 37.39 19.40 21.85
CA GLY A 239 38.04 20.70 22.08
C GLY A 239 38.40 20.76 23.55
N THR A 240 39.68 20.65 23.83
CA THR A 240 40.27 21.18 25.04
C THR A 240 40.06 22.71 25.03
N GLY A 241 38.94 23.18 25.56
CA GLY A 241 38.67 24.59 25.64
C GLY A 241 37.21 24.91 25.89
N LYS A 242 36.90 25.28 27.12
CA LYS A 242 35.67 25.91 27.61
C LYS A 242 34.36 25.28 27.09
N VAL A 243 33.70 24.60 27.99
CA VAL A 243 32.28 24.29 27.87
C VAL A 243 31.54 25.64 27.83
N GLU A 244 31.27 26.17 26.65
CA GLU A 244 30.22 27.15 26.47
C GLU A 244 28.93 26.37 26.61
N THR A 245 28.32 26.45 27.80
CA THR A 245 26.95 26.01 28.01
C THR A 245 26.08 26.79 27.05
N VAL A 246 25.69 26.15 25.94
CA VAL A 246 24.61 26.66 25.09
C VAL A 246 23.37 26.60 25.97
N GLU A 247 23.12 27.73 26.65
CA GLU A 247 21.90 27.95 27.39
C GLU A 247 20.74 27.86 26.38
N ARG A 248 20.06 26.72 26.36
CA ARG A 248 18.84 26.56 25.55
C ARG A 248 17.90 27.65 25.99
N GLN A 249 17.77 28.70 25.17
CA GLN A 249 16.78 29.72 25.41
C GLN A 249 15.40 29.04 25.54
N PRO A 250 14.76 29.21 26.67
CA PRO A 250 13.47 28.58 26.91
C PRO A 250 12.47 29.05 25.85
N PHE A 251 11.60 28.18 25.39
CA PHE A 251 10.67 28.37 24.26
C PHE A 251 9.82 29.65 24.39
N TYR A 252 9.59 30.13 25.61
CA TYR A 252 8.84 31.36 25.88
C TYR A 252 9.59 32.67 25.52
N THR A 253 10.88 32.62 25.22
CA THR A 253 11.66 33.79 24.74
C THR A 253 11.66 33.92 23.21
N ARG A 254 11.10 32.92 22.51
CA ARG A 254 10.99 32.99 21.05
C ARG A 254 9.94 34.02 20.64
N THR A 255 10.29 34.85 19.68
CA THR A 255 9.47 35.99 19.19
C THR A 255 8.02 35.58 18.88
N TRP A 256 7.81 34.40 18.32
CA TRP A 256 6.47 33.89 18.02
C TRP A 256 5.62 33.62 19.28
N PHE A 257 6.27 33.16 20.38
CA PHE A 257 5.57 32.91 21.64
C PHE A 257 5.11 34.22 22.29
N VAL A 258 5.96 35.26 22.26
CA VAL A 258 5.61 36.58 22.76
C VAL A 258 4.47 37.20 21.95
N ILE A 259 4.47 37.02 20.63
CA ILE A 259 3.40 37.48 19.75
C ILE A 259 2.10 36.71 20.05
N ALA A 260 2.16 35.38 20.19
CA ALA A 260 0.99 34.55 20.49
C ALA A 260 0.39 34.86 21.86
N ALA A 261 1.22 35.06 22.88
CA ALA A 261 0.77 35.48 24.23
C ALA A 261 0.17 36.89 24.22
N GLY A 262 0.74 37.83 23.45
CA GLY A 262 0.21 39.16 23.26
C GLY A 262 -1.17 39.18 22.61
N VAL A 263 -1.37 38.41 21.55
CA VAL A 263 -2.66 38.26 20.84
C VAL A 263 -3.72 37.66 21.78
N ALA A 264 -3.35 36.64 22.56
CA ALA A 264 -4.26 36.02 23.53
C ALA A 264 -4.69 37.01 24.64
N ALA A 265 -3.77 37.83 25.14
CA ALA A 265 -4.05 38.85 26.16
C ALA A 265 -4.99 39.96 25.64
N VAL A 266 -4.76 40.42 24.39
CA VAL A 266 -5.62 41.41 23.73
C VAL A 266 -7.02 40.82 23.47
N GLY A 267 -7.09 39.57 23.00
CA GLY A 267 -8.37 38.87 22.78
C GLY A 267 -9.19 38.68 24.05
N LEU A 268 -8.56 38.31 25.16
CA LEU A 268 -9.21 38.20 26.48
C LEU A 268 -9.66 39.56 27.01
N GLY A 269 -8.82 40.60 26.86
CA GLY A 269 -9.17 41.97 27.25
C GLY A 269 -10.36 42.51 26.48
N ALA A 270 -10.43 42.28 25.18
CA ALA A 270 -11.55 42.67 24.32
C ALA A 270 -12.87 41.94 24.71
N ALA A 271 -12.76 40.62 25.00
CA ALA A 271 -13.91 39.82 25.41
C ALA A 271 -14.50 40.29 26.79
N ILE A 272 -13.61 40.60 27.74
CA ILE A 272 -14.02 41.13 29.05
C ILE A 272 -14.59 42.54 28.90
N GLY A 273 -13.95 43.43 28.10
CA GLY A 273 -14.45 44.76 27.81
C GLY A 273 -15.82 44.76 27.14
N TYR A 274 -16.04 43.84 26.17
CA TYR A 274 -17.35 43.67 25.52
C TYR A 274 -18.44 43.22 26.50
N ARG A 275 -18.10 42.31 27.42
CA ARG A 275 -19.05 41.84 28.45
C ARG A 275 -19.39 42.94 29.48
N LEU A 276 -18.41 43.75 29.90
CA LEU A 276 -18.61 44.84 30.85
C LEU A 276 -19.31 46.05 30.23
N GLY A 277 -19.09 46.30 28.92
CA GLY A 277 -19.75 47.38 28.20
C GLY A 277 -21.24 47.17 27.89
N HIS A 278 -21.73 45.93 28.06
CA HIS A 278 -23.15 45.58 27.86
C HIS A 278 -23.96 45.51 29.15
N VAL A 279 -23.38 45.87 30.29
CA VAL A 279 -24.14 46.01 31.54
C VAL A 279 -24.74 47.41 31.59
N GLY A 280 -25.98 47.52 31.07
CA GLY A 280 -26.98 48.47 31.44
C GLY A 280 -26.65 49.96 31.27
N SER A 281 -26.98 50.54 30.13
CA SER A 281 -27.38 51.96 30.11
C SER A 281 -28.85 52.03 30.49
N CYS A 282 -29.09 52.39 31.72
CA CYS A 282 -30.45 52.76 32.14
C CYS A 282 -30.87 54.07 31.44
N HIS A 283 -31.88 53.99 30.60
CA HIS A 283 -32.47 55.17 29.98
C HIS A 283 -33.51 55.78 30.95
N VAL A 284 -33.27 56.99 31.37
CA VAL A 284 -34.20 57.71 32.21
C VAL A 284 -35.01 58.69 31.33
N ASP A 285 -36.27 58.37 31.11
CA ASP A 285 -37.14 59.25 30.38
C ASP A 285 -37.55 60.45 31.26
N PRO A 286 -37.77 61.65 30.69
CA PRO A 286 -38.05 62.86 31.46
C PRO A 286 -39.48 62.94 32.14
N GLY A 287 -40.14 61.80 32.24
CA GLY A 287 -41.45 61.63 32.87
C GLY A 287 -41.49 60.87 34.20
N GLY A 288 -40.38 60.53 34.81
CA GLY A 288 -40.24 60.10 36.19
C GLY A 288 -40.78 58.73 36.59
N SER A 289 -40.76 57.70 35.65
CA SER A 289 -41.00 56.32 36.06
C SER A 289 -39.90 55.46 35.58
N ALA A 290 -39.11 54.85 36.48
CA ALA A 290 -38.10 53.83 36.18
C ALA A 290 -38.79 52.48 36.02
N SER A 291 -38.75 51.92 34.81
CA SER A 291 -39.13 50.53 34.58
C SER A 291 -37.99 49.82 33.96
N GLY A 292 -37.50 48.80 34.65
CA GLY A 292 -36.62 47.78 34.09
C GLY A 292 -35.10 47.96 34.30
N CYS A 293 -34.62 47.72 35.49
CA CYS A 293 -33.29 47.16 35.76
C CYS A 293 -33.46 45.73 36.18
#